data_a17da4a67319f5760be97c14c5bbb5d3
#
_entry.id   a17da4a67319f5760be97c14c5bbb5d3
#
_cell.length_a   1.000
_cell.length_b   1.000
_cell.length_c   1.000
_cell.angle_alpha   90.00
_cell.angle_beta   90.00
_cell.angle_gamma   90.00
#
_symmetry.space_group_name_H-M   'P 1'
#
loop_
_entity.id
_entity.type
_entity.pdbx_description
1 polymer ?
#
loop_
_entity_poly.entity_id
_entity_poly.type
_entity_poly.pdbx_seq_one_letter_code
_entity_poly.pdbx_strand_id
1 'polypeptide(L)'
;MLPRYRLLVEQLAQRGLLAVICGTDTLGVGINVPIRTVVFTSLVKFDGHRERHLSAREFHQIAGRAGRAGFDTMGFVEVQAPAEIIEAKKLAQKDGKRKSSSSAKSQKPKISWGRGTFERLQSAPPEPLRSHFQIDHSMVLNVLAGRRNGGEHLAWLARNNHDRPQQINPHLRRLGQVYSSLKQAEVIRHLPSEKAGYRGRVELTQELPQDFALNQPLSPFALAALDLLDCDSPDYALDLVSIVESVLEDPRQVLIAQQKAERDQVYQQLRWEKVEYNQRQEILDEISWPQPLAQLIAGAFHTFAQSNPWVYGFAPSPKSVVRYLVENALTFTQFISRFDLSRSEGVVLRYLTDAYRALGQIVPPHRRSEDFELILEWLGKTVRGVDSSLLDEWESLASGKRTSDTPMDSDEEPAFGVGDNIPLSANPFALRKALRNESWQRVEAVAFDDVNRLQAGALLRADGSSWSTADYKELLDDYWERYDDLVLDQEARSASHAVINEGEQAREVLSRYLDADSHLLRGSNVWSLMQEVDDGSGLWEWRMLFALDVAKTDESGQLCLYLVAYGDLF
;
A
#
# COMPACT_ATOMS: atom_id res chain seq x y z
N MET A 1 3.01 6.50 -11.99
CA MET A 1 4.16 7.45 -11.95
C MET A 1 4.06 8.20 -10.65
N LEU A 2 5.14 8.27 -9.87
CA LEU A 2 5.17 9.00 -8.61
C LEU A 2 4.97 10.51 -8.87
N PRO A 3 4.33 11.25 -7.95
CA PRO A 3 4.09 12.69 -8.07
C PRO A 3 5.36 13.48 -8.39
N ARG A 4 6.49 13.16 -7.74
CA ARG A 4 7.79 13.80 -7.97
C ARG A 4 8.26 13.75 -9.43
N TYR A 5 8.02 12.66 -10.16
CA TYR A 5 8.38 12.56 -11.57
C TYR A 5 7.48 13.44 -12.45
N ARG A 6 6.23 13.63 -12.04
CA ARG A 6 5.32 14.56 -12.74
C ARG A 6 5.82 15.99 -12.61
N LEU A 7 6.19 16.43 -11.41
CA LEU A 7 6.76 17.75 -11.16
C LEU A 7 8.06 17.96 -11.91
N LEU A 8 8.94 16.94 -11.93
CA LEU A 8 10.18 17.00 -12.71
C LEU A 8 9.91 17.19 -14.21
N VAL A 9 8.98 16.43 -14.80
CA VAL A 9 8.60 16.58 -16.21
C VAL A 9 8.06 17.97 -16.48
N GLU A 10 7.24 18.52 -15.58
CA GLU A 10 6.71 19.89 -15.67
C GLU A 10 7.82 20.93 -15.65
N GLN A 11 8.74 20.86 -14.69
CA GLN A 11 9.88 21.78 -14.59
C GLN A 11 10.81 21.71 -15.81
N LEU A 12 11.15 20.51 -16.28
CA LEU A 12 11.98 20.33 -17.47
C LEU A 12 11.30 20.86 -18.73
N ALA A 13 9.97 20.68 -18.84
CA ALA A 13 9.20 21.20 -19.95
C ALA A 13 9.11 22.73 -19.92
N GLN A 14 8.88 23.33 -18.74
CA GLN A 14 8.85 24.80 -18.57
C GLN A 14 10.20 25.43 -18.90
N ARG A 15 11.30 24.75 -18.59
CA ARG A 15 12.67 25.15 -18.95
C ARG A 15 12.99 24.92 -20.44
N GLY A 16 12.09 24.33 -21.22
CA GLY A 16 12.31 24.04 -22.64
C GLY A 16 13.29 22.90 -22.93
N LEU A 17 13.62 22.09 -21.92
CA LEU A 17 14.59 21.00 -22.05
C LEU A 17 13.98 19.73 -22.66
N LEU A 18 12.65 19.62 -22.74
CA LEU A 18 11.94 18.50 -23.34
C LEU A 18 11.38 18.88 -24.71
N ALA A 19 11.86 18.26 -25.76
CA ALA A 19 11.36 18.49 -27.12
C ALA A 19 10.00 17.79 -27.35
N VAL A 20 9.75 16.65 -26.71
CA VAL A 20 8.53 15.85 -26.84
C VAL A 20 8.18 15.25 -25.47
N ILE A 21 6.89 15.27 -25.15
CA ILE A 21 6.34 14.63 -23.96
C ILE A 21 5.26 13.66 -24.42
N CYS A 22 5.38 12.39 -24.02
CA CYS A 22 4.39 11.36 -24.28
C CYS A 22 3.66 11.00 -22.99
N GLY A 23 2.34 10.89 -23.05
CA GLY A 23 1.55 10.49 -21.90
C GLY A 23 0.13 10.10 -22.26
N THR A 24 -0.60 9.69 -21.24
CA THR A 24 -2.03 9.39 -21.35
C THR A 24 -2.87 10.67 -21.20
N ASP A 25 -4.17 10.57 -21.25
CA ASP A 25 -5.12 11.66 -21.03
C ASP A 25 -4.91 12.41 -19.69
N THR A 26 -4.30 11.75 -18.70
CA THR A 26 -3.91 12.37 -17.42
C THR A 26 -2.86 13.47 -17.57
N LEU A 27 -2.06 13.46 -18.63
CA LEU A 27 -1.18 14.58 -18.99
C LEU A 27 -1.95 15.85 -19.36
N GLY A 28 -3.18 15.70 -19.86
CA GLY A 28 -4.10 16.81 -20.12
C GLY A 28 -4.65 17.48 -18.85
N VAL A 29 -4.50 16.84 -17.67
CA VAL A 29 -5.06 17.29 -16.40
C VAL A 29 -3.94 17.41 -15.37
N GLY A 30 -3.80 18.56 -14.73
CA GLY A 30 -2.94 18.74 -13.56
C GLY A 30 -1.45 18.96 -13.85
N ILE A 31 -1.02 19.18 -15.09
CA ILE A 31 0.34 19.61 -15.43
C ILE A 31 0.26 20.92 -16.22
N ASN A 32 0.98 21.94 -15.77
CA ASN A 32 1.09 23.21 -16.48
C ASN A 32 2.32 23.22 -17.39
N VAL A 33 2.19 22.56 -18.55
CA VAL A 33 3.28 22.43 -19.52
C VAL A 33 2.99 23.30 -20.73
N PRO A 34 3.88 24.21 -21.11
CA PRO A 34 3.73 25.01 -22.32
C PRO A 34 4.02 24.16 -23.57
N ILE A 35 2.98 23.79 -24.30
CA ILE A 35 3.06 22.92 -25.48
C ILE A 35 2.62 23.71 -26.72
N ARG A 36 3.43 23.76 -27.78
CA ARG A 36 3.05 24.37 -29.05
C ARG A 36 2.09 23.48 -29.86
N THR A 37 2.37 22.19 -29.90
CA THR A 37 1.63 21.23 -30.73
C THR A 37 1.19 20.04 -29.90
N VAL A 38 -0.08 19.70 -29.94
CA VAL A 38 -0.66 18.49 -29.33
C VAL A 38 -0.94 17.47 -30.46
N VAL A 39 -0.43 16.25 -30.29
CA VAL A 39 -0.65 15.15 -31.23
C VAL A 39 -1.45 14.03 -30.56
N PHE A 40 -2.65 13.78 -31.05
CA PHE A 40 -3.43 12.62 -30.64
C PHE A 40 -3.02 11.39 -31.44
N THR A 41 -2.56 10.35 -30.77
CA THR A 41 -2.24 9.06 -31.40
C THR A 41 -3.49 8.21 -31.61
N SER A 42 -4.57 8.48 -30.87
CA SER A 42 -5.88 7.82 -30.98
C SER A 42 -6.98 8.74 -30.46
N LEU A 43 -8.19 8.61 -31.02
CA LEU A 43 -9.41 9.23 -30.49
C LEU A 43 -10.29 8.23 -29.71
N VAL A 44 -9.74 7.07 -29.39
CA VAL A 44 -10.36 6.01 -28.59
C VAL A 44 -9.52 5.78 -27.34
N LYS A 45 -10.17 5.61 -26.19
CA LYS A 45 -9.53 5.25 -24.93
C LYS A 45 -10.25 4.11 -24.24
N PHE A 46 -9.54 3.41 -23.37
CA PHE A 46 -10.10 2.42 -22.44
C PHE A 46 -10.53 3.13 -21.14
N ASP A 47 -11.78 2.93 -20.72
CA ASP A 47 -12.35 3.60 -19.54
C ASP A 47 -12.30 2.75 -18.25
N GLY A 48 -11.55 1.64 -18.27
CA GLY A 48 -11.47 0.66 -17.19
C GLY A 48 -12.37 -0.55 -17.42
N HIS A 49 -13.39 -0.45 -18.28
CA HIS A 49 -14.34 -1.52 -18.60
C HIS A 49 -14.37 -1.86 -20.10
N ARG A 50 -14.34 -0.82 -20.94
CA ARG A 50 -14.43 -0.97 -22.41
C ARG A 50 -13.68 0.15 -23.13
N GLU A 51 -13.34 -0.11 -24.37
CA GLU A 51 -12.90 0.95 -25.28
C GLU A 51 -14.08 1.85 -25.66
N ARG A 52 -13.86 3.17 -25.72
CA ARG A 52 -14.82 4.18 -26.16
C ARG A 52 -14.14 5.35 -26.83
N HIS A 53 -14.88 6.11 -27.65
CA HIS A 53 -14.38 7.39 -28.15
C HIS A 53 -14.14 8.38 -27.00
N LEU A 54 -13.19 9.30 -27.20
CA LEU A 54 -13.06 10.46 -26.33
C LEU A 54 -14.38 11.25 -26.32
N SER A 55 -14.74 11.80 -25.17
CA SER A 55 -15.80 12.80 -25.09
C SER A 55 -15.29 14.15 -25.64
N ALA A 56 -16.19 15.05 -26.01
CA ALA A 56 -15.82 16.40 -26.46
C ALA A 56 -15.04 17.15 -25.38
N ARG A 57 -15.43 17.01 -24.11
CA ARG A 57 -14.70 17.56 -22.98
C ARG A 57 -13.27 17.05 -22.89
N GLU A 58 -13.06 15.72 -22.93
CA GLU A 58 -11.72 15.12 -22.88
C GLU A 58 -10.86 15.60 -24.04
N PHE A 59 -11.44 15.63 -25.24
CA PHE A 59 -10.76 16.14 -26.44
C PHE A 59 -10.34 17.61 -26.26
N HIS A 60 -11.27 18.49 -25.89
CA HIS A 60 -10.98 19.92 -25.72
C HIS A 60 -10.01 20.19 -24.55
N GLN A 61 -10.06 19.38 -23.49
CA GLN A 61 -9.16 19.51 -22.35
C GLN A 61 -7.70 19.21 -22.73
N ILE A 62 -7.48 18.22 -23.59
CA ILE A 62 -6.16 17.86 -24.11
C ILE A 62 -5.76 18.87 -25.20
N ALA A 63 -6.63 19.12 -26.17
CA ALA A 63 -6.40 20.04 -27.28
C ALA A 63 -6.13 21.48 -26.80
N GLY A 64 -6.80 21.91 -25.74
CA GLY A 64 -6.62 23.24 -25.14
C GLY A 64 -5.24 23.47 -24.50
N ARG A 65 -4.38 22.48 -24.46
CA ARG A 65 -2.97 22.63 -24.08
C ARG A 65 -2.08 23.14 -25.22
N ALA A 66 -2.60 23.15 -26.45
CA ALA A 66 -1.87 23.64 -27.62
C ALA A 66 -1.77 25.18 -27.62
N GLY A 67 -0.57 25.71 -27.80
CA GLY A 67 -0.27 27.11 -27.79
C GLY A 67 0.21 27.61 -26.42
N ARG A 68 1.36 28.30 -26.41
CA ARG A 68 1.97 28.85 -25.22
C ARG A 68 1.56 30.30 -25.04
N ALA A 69 0.85 30.60 -23.98
CA ALA A 69 0.45 31.99 -23.68
C ALA A 69 1.68 32.92 -23.61
N GLY A 70 1.65 34.01 -24.35
CA GLY A 70 2.75 34.98 -24.41
C GLY A 70 3.92 34.63 -25.34
N PHE A 71 3.97 33.40 -25.90
CA PHE A 71 5.05 32.96 -26.82
C PHE A 71 4.54 32.57 -28.18
N ASP A 72 3.40 31.93 -28.29
CA ASP A 72 2.85 31.44 -29.55
C ASP A 72 1.60 32.23 -29.93
N THR A 73 1.53 32.64 -31.18
CA THR A 73 0.32 33.26 -31.77
C THR A 73 -0.70 32.23 -32.20
N MET A 74 -0.26 30.98 -32.38
CA MET A 74 -1.09 29.85 -32.85
C MET A 74 -0.60 28.52 -32.24
N GLY A 75 -1.51 27.73 -31.66
CA GLY A 75 -1.29 26.35 -31.26
C GLY A 75 -1.79 25.39 -32.32
N PHE A 76 -1.18 24.21 -32.41
CA PHE A 76 -1.52 23.20 -33.37
C PHE A 76 -2.07 21.95 -32.68
N VAL A 77 -3.12 21.38 -33.24
CA VAL A 77 -3.70 20.09 -32.80
C VAL A 77 -3.72 19.16 -34.00
N GLU A 78 -2.99 18.08 -33.88
CA GLU A 78 -2.88 17.07 -34.93
C GLU A 78 -3.44 15.72 -34.43
N VAL A 79 -3.97 14.93 -35.35
CA VAL A 79 -4.50 13.61 -35.04
C VAL A 79 -3.90 12.60 -36.02
N GLN A 80 -3.20 11.61 -35.50
CA GLN A 80 -2.67 10.52 -36.30
C GLN A 80 -3.83 9.67 -36.86
N ALA A 81 -3.82 9.38 -38.14
CA ALA A 81 -4.84 8.49 -38.74
C ALA A 81 -4.73 7.07 -38.17
N PRO A 82 -5.83 6.31 -38.04
CA PRO A 82 -5.79 4.90 -37.66
C PRO A 82 -4.87 4.07 -38.58
N ALA A 83 -4.25 3.03 -38.01
CA ALA A 83 -3.30 2.18 -38.73
C ALA A 83 -3.93 1.57 -40.00
N GLU A 84 -5.19 1.15 -39.93
CA GLU A 84 -5.91 0.57 -41.06
C GLU A 84 -6.05 1.56 -42.23
N ILE A 85 -6.29 2.84 -41.95
CA ILE A 85 -6.38 3.90 -42.98
C ILE A 85 -4.99 4.17 -43.57
N ILE A 86 -3.94 4.16 -42.72
CA ILE A 86 -2.56 4.36 -43.17
C ILE A 86 -2.12 3.21 -44.08
N GLU A 87 -2.41 1.96 -43.68
CA GLU A 87 -2.10 0.75 -44.48
C GLU A 87 -2.88 0.72 -45.77
N ALA A 88 -4.18 1.02 -45.74
CA ALA A 88 -5.00 1.09 -46.96
C ALA A 88 -4.46 2.14 -47.93
N LYS A 89 -4.02 3.32 -47.47
CA LYS A 89 -3.38 4.35 -48.32
C LYS A 89 -2.04 3.89 -48.86
N LYS A 90 -1.21 3.22 -48.05
CA LYS A 90 0.08 2.67 -48.50
C LYS A 90 -0.11 1.57 -49.58
N LEU A 91 -1.11 0.70 -49.38
CA LEU A 91 -1.47 -0.32 -50.36
C LEU A 91 -2.01 0.29 -51.67
N ALA A 92 -2.89 1.29 -51.58
CA ALA A 92 -3.41 2.00 -52.75
C ALA A 92 -2.32 2.76 -53.54
N GLN A 93 -1.27 3.22 -52.86
CA GLN A 93 -0.11 3.84 -53.54
C GLN A 93 0.85 2.83 -54.17
N LYS A 94 0.90 1.59 -53.63
CA LYS A 94 1.76 0.51 -54.17
C LYS A 94 1.10 -0.30 -55.28
N ASP A 95 -0.23 -0.42 -55.29
CA ASP A 95 -0.97 -1.26 -56.21
C ASP A 95 -1.82 -0.46 -57.19
N GLY A 96 -1.21 -0.10 -58.32
CA GLY A 96 -1.97 0.16 -59.55
C GLY A 96 -2.68 -1.07 -60.14
N LYS A 97 -2.56 -2.25 -59.54
CA LYS A 97 -3.25 -3.51 -59.95
C LYS A 97 -3.03 -4.63 -58.92
N ARG A 98 -4.03 -4.96 -58.12
CA ARG A 98 -4.44 -6.32 -57.74
C ARG A 98 -5.38 -6.30 -56.52
N LYS A 99 -6.63 -6.70 -56.79
CA LYS A 99 -7.54 -7.14 -55.71
C LYS A 99 -7.01 -8.47 -55.18
N SER A 100 -6.59 -8.53 -53.93
CA SER A 100 -6.43 -9.78 -53.21
C SER A 100 -7.22 -9.72 -51.92
N SER A 101 -8.18 -10.63 -51.86
CA SER A 101 -8.92 -10.97 -50.65
C SER A 101 -7.97 -11.61 -49.63
N SER A 102 -7.60 -10.93 -48.58
CA SER A 102 -6.97 -11.58 -47.44
C SER A 102 -8.00 -11.73 -46.32
N SER A 103 -8.19 -12.97 -45.91
CA SER A 103 -9.03 -13.42 -44.81
C SER A 103 -8.69 -12.70 -43.52
N ALA A 104 -9.59 -11.83 -43.07
CA ALA A 104 -9.52 -11.22 -41.75
C ALA A 104 -9.79 -12.30 -40.69
N LYS A 105 -8.78 -12.64 -39.91
CA LYS A 105 -8.98 -13.35 -38.64
C LYS A 105 -9.88 -12.49 -37.76
N SER A 106 -10.97 -13.08 -37.26
CA SER A 106 -11.93 -12.51 -36.32
C SER A 106 -11.24 -11.92 -35.08
N GLN A 107 -10.91 -10.63 -35.13
CA GLN A 107 -10.64 -9.84 -33.95
C GLN A 107 -11.95 -9.20 -33.49
N LYS A 108 -12.15 -9.13 -32.15
CA LYS A 108 -13.28 -8.41 -31.54
C LYS A 108 -13.44 -7.04 -32.23
N PRO A 109 -14.67 -6.54 -32.45
CA PRO A 109 -14.88 -5.28 -33.17
C PRO A 109 -14.17 -4.15 -32.38
N LYS A 110 -13.05 -3.68 -32.92
CA LYS A 110 -12.38 -2.46 -32.42
C LYS A 110 -13.25 -1.27 -32.79
N ILE A 111 -13.42 -0.34 -31.83
CA ILE A 111 -14.11 0.91 -32.10
C ILE A 111 -13.29 1.69 -33.13
N SER A 112 -13.84 1.86 -34.34
CA SER A 112 -13.20 2.60 -35.43
C SER A 112 -13.41 4.10 -35.23
N TRP A 113 -12.43 4.90 -35.66
CA TRP A 113 -12.51 6.36 -35.68
C TRP A 113 -11.83 6.89 -36.98
N GLY A 114 -12.14 8.12 -37.32
CA GLY A 114 -11.61 8.72 -38.51
C GLY A 114 -11.87 10.22 -38.57
N ARG A 115 -11.75 10.81 -39.77
CA ARG A 115 -11.90 12.24 -39.98
C ARG A 115 -13.23 12.80 -39.43
N GLY A 116 -14.34 12.11 -39.68
CA GLY A 116 -15.66 12.53 -39.20
C GLY A 116 -15.76 12.51 -37.64
N THR A 117 -15.07 11.57 -36.97
CA THR A 117 -14.97 11.55 -35.51
C THR A 117 -14.21 12.78 -34.99
N PHE A 118 -13.10 13.12 -35.65
CA PHE A 118 -12.32 14.32 -35.32
C PHE A 118 -13.12 15.60 -35.49
N GLU A 119 -13.74 15.80 -36.67
CA GLU A 119 -14.55 16.98 -36.97
C GLU A 119 -15.72 17.15 -36.01
N ARG A 120 -16.36 16.05 -35.62
CA ARG A 120 -17.41 16.05 -34.60
C ARG A 120 -16.86 16.47 -33.21
N LEU A 121 -15.73 15.92 -32.77
CA LEU A 121 -15.12 16.27 -31.48
C LEU A 121 -14.67 17.74 -31.45
N GLN A 122 -14.17 18.24 -32.58
CA GLN A 122 -13.74 19.63 -32.71
C GLN A 122 -14.92 20.63 -32.60
N SER A 123 -16.06 20.30 -33.16
CA SER A 123 -17.23 21.18 -33.20
C SER A 123 -18.20 21.00 -32.05
N ALA A 124 -18.18 19.84 -31.37
CA ALA A 124 -19.09 19.55 -30.28
C ALA A 124 -18.79 20.40 -29.02
N PRO A 125 -19.82 20.96 -28.38
CA PRO A 125 -19.62 21.59 -27.07
C PRO A 125 -19.24 20.54 -26.02
N PRO A 126 -18.40 20.91 -25.02
CA PRO A 126 -18.07 20.02 -23.93
C PRO A 126 -19.34 19.57 -23.17
N GLU A 127 -19.41 18.31 -22.82
CA GLU A 127 -20.52 17.75 -22.04
C GLU A 127 -20.62 18.47 -20.67
N PRO A 128 -21.84 18.74 -20.17
CA PRO A 128 -22.02 19.38 -18.87
C PRO A 128 -21.43 18.49 -17.76
N LEU A 129 -20.83 19.12 -16.75
CA LEU A 129 -20.40 18.42 -15.54
C LEU A 129 -21.62 17.82 -14.84
N ARG A 130 -21.48 16.59 -14.39
CA ARG A 130 -22.46 15.93 -13.57
C ARG A 130 -21.94 15.85 -12.15
N SER A 131 -22.81 16.15 -11.19
CA SER A 131 -22.53 15.95 -9.79
C SER A 131 -22.38 14.45 -9.50
N HIS A 132 -21.40 14.11 -8.66
CA HIS A 132 -21.25 12.80 -8.03
C HIS A 132 -21.60 12.87 -6.54
N PHE A 133 -22.38 13.89 -6.15
CA PHE A 133 -22.79 14.07 -4.78
C PHE A 133 -23.61 12.87 -4.30
N GLN A 134 -23.16 12.27 -3.21
CA GLN A 134 -23.81 11.14 -2.55
C GLN A 134 -23.97 11.45 -1.07
N ILE A 135 -25.10 11.05 -0.51
CA ILE A 135 -25.37 11.18 0.92
C ILE A 135 -25.21 9.80 1.54
N ASP A 136 -24.15 9.64 2.29
CA ASP A 136 -23.84 8.48 3.11
C ASP A 136 -23.69 8.86 4.58
N HIS A 137 -23.47 7.87 5.43
CA HIS A 137 -23.34 8.06 6.87
C HIS A 137 -22.10 8.87 7.23
N SER A 138 -20.97 8.64 6.53
CA SER A 138 -19.71 9.36 6.75
C SER A 138 -19.85 10.85 6.47
N MET A 139 -20.50 11.21 5.35
CA MET A 139 -20.77 12.60 5.00
C MET A 139 -21.64 13.29 6.06
N VAL A 140 -22.69 12.60 6.52
CA VAL A 140 -23.60 13.15 7.54
C VAL A 140 -22.87 13.34 8.87
N LEU A 141 -22.10 12.36 9.32
CA LEU A 141 -21.29 12.46 10.55
C LEU A 141 -20.25 13.58 10.46
N ASN A 142 -19.57 13.70 9.33
CA ASN A 142 -18.58 14.74 9.08
C ASN A 142 -19.18 16.15 9.21
N VAL A 143 -20.31 16.38 8.58
CA VAL A 143 -20.99 17.68 8.64
C VAL A 143 -21.49 17.97 10.06
N LEU A 144 -21.97 16.94 10.79
CA LEU A 144 -22.43 17.10 12.18
C LEU A 144 -21.27 17.32 13.17
N ALA A 145 -20.09 16.73 12.92
CA ALA A 145 -18.88 16.95 13.72
C ALA A 145 -18.30 18.37 13.53
N GLY A 146 -18.63 19.04 12.44
CA GLY A 146 -18.18 20.40 12.14
C GLY A 146 -18.67 21.43 13.17
N ARG A 147 -18.00 22.63 13.19
CA ARG A 147 -18.30 23.72 14.12
C ARG A 147 -19.58 24.53 13.82
N ARG A 148 -20.29 24.26 12.72
CA ARG A 148 -21.51 24.97 12.30
C ARG A 148 -22.76 24.14 12.61
N ASN A 149 -23.95 24.79 12.53
CA ASN A 149 -25.24 24.11 12.66
C ASN A 149 -25.38 22.97 11.63
N GLY A 150 -24.94 21.77 11.99
CA GLY A 150 -24.77 20.64 11.07
C GLY A 150 -26.07 20.22 10.39
N GLY A 151 -27.21 20.25 11.10
CA GLY A 151 -28.50 19.85 10.54
C GLY A 151 -28.98 20.77 9.41
N GLU A 152 -28.86 22.09 9.58
CA GLU A 152 -29.21 23.06 8.53
C GLU A 152 -28.24 22.98 7.37
N HIS A 153 -26.96 22.77 7.66
CA HIS A 153 -25.94 22.66 6.62
C HIS A 153 -26.12 21.40 5.77
N LEU A 154 -26.50 20.26 6.36
CA LEU A 154 -26.87 19.05 5.63
C LEU A 154 -28.04 19.28 4.69
N ALA A 155 -29.10 19.93 5.18
CA ALA A 155 -30.25 20.26 4.35
C ALA A 155 -29.90 21.23 3.21
N TRP A 156 -28.98 22.17 3.46
CA TRP A 156 -28.47 23.08 2.44
C TRP A 156 -27.64 22.33 1.38
N LEU A 157 -26.72 21.45 1.78
CA LEU A 157 -25.93 20.62 0.86
C LEU A 157 -26.80 19.72 -0.01
N ALA A 158 -27.84 19.09 0.58
CA ALA A 158 -28.77 18.25 -0.16
C ALA A 158 -29.57 19.01 -1.23
N ARG A 159 -29.73 20.35 -1.08
CA ARG A 159 -30.42 21.20 -2.04
C ARG A 159 -29.50 21.88 -3.03
N ASN A 160 -28.24 22.14 -2.66
CA ASN A 160 -27.30 23.00 -3.42
C ASN A 160 -26.04 22.24 -3.83
N ASN A 161 -26.20 21.07 -4.47
CA ASN A 161 -25.11 20.16 -4.82
C ASN A 161 -24.78 20.11 -6.32
N HIS A 162 -25.30 21.03 -7.14
CA HIS A 162 -25.13 21.07 -8.59
C HIS A 162 -25.61 19.81 -9.35
N ASP A 163 -26.46 19.00 -8.73
CA ASP A 163 -27.14 17.91 -9.41
C ASP A 163 -28.43 18.39 -10.10
N ARG A 164 -29.07 17.51 -10.85
CA ARG A 164 -30.32 17.86 -11.53
C ARG A 164 -31.42 18.17 -10.48
N PRO A 165 -32.29 19.14 -10.75
CA PRO A 165 -33.37 19.47 -9.81
C PRO A 165 -34.22 18.28 -9.39
N GLN A 166 -34.40 17.29 -10.28
CA GLN A 166 -35.13 16.06 -9.97
C GLN A 166 -34.46 15.19 -8.88
N GLN A 167 -33.16 15.34 -8.66
CA GLN A 167 -32.39 14.60 -7.64
C GLN A 167 -32.49 15.21 -6.23
N ILE A 168 -32.94 16.43 -6.09
CA ILE A 168 -33.07 17.10 -4.78
C ILE A 168 -33.95 16.30 -3.81
N ASN A 169 -35.14 15.86 -4.26
CA ASN A 169 -36.05 15.06 -3.42
C ASN A 169 -35.46 13.69 -3.05
N PRO A 170 -34.85 12.90 -3.97
CA PRO A 170 -34.08 11.72 -3.63
C PRO A 170 -32.98 11.98 -2.59
N HIS A 171 -32.21 13.04 -2.73
CA HIS A 171 -31.16 13.40 -1.76
C HIS A 171 -31.75 13.70 -0.38
N LEU A 172 -32.81 14.49 -0.31
CA LEU A 172 -33.49 14.80 0.96
C LEU A 172 -34.10 13.55 1.62
N ARG A 173 -34.67 12.62 0.85
CA ARG A 173 -35.17 11.33 1.36
C ARG A 173 -34.02 10.50 1.90
N ARG A 174 -32.93 10.40 1.15
CA ARG A 174 -31.73 9.66 1.57
C ARG A 174 -31.12 10.26 2.84
N LEU A 175 -31.04 11.59 2.92
CA LEU A 175 -30.58 12.29 4.12
C LEU A 175 -31.46 11.93 5.34
N GLY A 176 -32.79 11.94 5.16
CA GLY A 176 -33.74 11.56 6.22
C GLY A 176 -33.54 10.11 6.68
N GLN A 177 -33.30 9.16 5.74
CA GLN A 177 -33.03 7.76 6.07
C GLN A 177 -31.74 7.60 6.87
N VAL A 178 -30.65 8.19 6.39
CA VAL A 178 -29.34 8.16 7.06
C VAL A 178 -29.44 8.80 8.45
N TYR A 179 -30.06 9.96 8.55
CA TYR A 179 -30.27 10.66 9.81
C TYR A 179 -31.08 9.83 10.81
N SER A 180 -32.17 9.20 10.35
CA SER A 180 -33.00 8.35 11.20
C SER A 180 -32.25 7.11 11.70
N SER A 181 -31.42 6.48 10.84
CA SER A 181 -30.60 5.33 11.24
C SER A 181 -29.54 5.71 12.29
N LEU A 182 -28.86 6.85 12.11
CA LEU A 182 -27.88 7.36 13.10
C LEU A 182 -28.54 7.71 14.44
N LYS A 183 -29.77 8.22 14.41
CA LYS A 183 -30.54 8.50 15.62
C LYS A 183 -30.98 7.23 16.34
N GLN A 184 -31.44 6.22 15.60
CA GLN A 184 -31.83 4.91 16.16
C GLN A 184 -30.63 4.17 16.77
N ALA A 185 -29.46 4.31 16.16
CA ALA A 185 -28.20 3.76 16.66
C ALA A 185 -27.58 4.60 17.81
N GLU A 186 -28.27 5.63 18.28
CA GLU A 186 -27.80 6.56 19.34
C GLU A 186 -26.45 7.23 19.05
N VAL A 187 -26.01 7.25 17.80
CA VAL A 187 -24.77 7.93 17.36
C VAL A 187 -24.95 9.45 17.37
N ILE A 188 -26.19 9.92 17.16
CA ILE A 188 -26.55 11.33 17.24
C ILE A 188 -27.70 11.54 18.22
N ARG A 189 -27.66 12.64 18.94
CA ARG A 189 -28.75 13.06 19.85
C ARG A 189 -29.17 14.50 19.61
N HIS A 190 -30.45 14.77 19.88
CA HIS A 190 -30.96 16.13 19.88
C HIS A 190 -30.73 16.83 21.21
N LEU A 191 -30.18 18.02 21.13
CA LEU A 191 -30.06 18.91 22.28
C LEU A 191 -31.36 19.67 22.48
N PRO A 192 -31.81 19.89 23.76
CA PRO A 192 -32.86 20.82 24.07
C PRO A 192 -32.55 22.23 23.55
N SER A 193 -33.57 22.97 23.14
CA SER A 193 -33.42 24.32 22.55
C SER A 193 -32.58 25.28 23.42
N GLU A 194 -32.66 25.12 24.75
CA GLU A 194 -31.91 25.92 25.74
C GLU A 194 -30.39 25.62 25.76
N LYS A 195 -30.01 24.40 25.33
CA LYS A 195 -28.59 23.96 25.24
C LYS A 195 -28.03 24.00 23.82
N ALA A 196 -28.85 24.40 22.84
CA ALA A 196 -28.45 24.52 21.45
C ALA A 196 -27.55 25.75 21.27
N GLY A 197 -26.28 25.60 21.56
CA GLY A 197 -25.28 26.64 21.33
C GLY A 197 -24.87 26.75 19.84
N TYR A 198 -23.69 27.24 19.60
CA TYR A 198 -23.09 27.44 18.26
C TYR A 198 -23.06 26.20 17.36
N ARG A 199 -23.05 24.98 17.95
CA ARG A 199 -23.05 23.70 17.21
C ARG A 199 -24.43 23.26 16.70
N GLY A 200 -25.51 23.94 17.09
CA GLY A 200 -26.88 23.62 16.69
C GLY A 200 -27.54 22.57 17.58
N ARG A 201 -28.72 22.06 17.13
CA ARG A 201 -29.59 21.20 17.95
C ARG A 201 -29.25 19.71 17.92
N VAL A 202 -28.20 19.32 17.18
CA VAL A 202 -27.78 17.92 17.02
C VAL A 202 -26.31 17.82 17.35
N GLU A 203 -25.97 16.87 18.19
CA GLU A 203 -24.59 16.55 18.52
C GLU A 203 -24.32 15.05 18.36
N LEU A 204 -23.07 14.70 18.20
CA LEU A 204 -22.60 13.32 18.24
C LEU A 204 -22.54 12.86 19.69
N THR A 205 -22.97 11.62 19.96
CA THR A 205 -22.95 11.01 21.31
C THR A 205 -21.56 10.64 21.76
N GLN A 206 -20.69 10.30 20.79
CA GLN A 206 -19.28 10.05 21.03
C GLN A 206 -18.47 11.23 20.49
N GLU A 207 -17.50 11.71 21.27
CA GLU A 207 -16.51 12.67 20.78
C GLU A 207 -15.62 11.95 19.75
N LEU A 208 -15.95 12.13 18.48
CA LEU A 208 -15.02 11.75 17.41
C LEU A 208 -13.79 12.67 17.52
N PRO A 209 -12.56 12.16 17.46
CA PRO A 209 -11.37 12.99 17.37
C PRO A 209 -11.53 14.06 16.30
N GLN A 210 -11.00 15.28 16.52
CA GLN A 210 -11.20 16.41 15.61
C GLN A 210 -10.73 16.14 14.17
N ASP A 211 -9.79 15.19 14.02
CA ASP A 211 -9.21 14.76 12.74
C ASP A 211 -9.60 13.32 12.37
N PHE A 212 -10.74 12.85 12.90
CA PHE A 212 -11.20 11.49 12.64
C PHE A 212 -11.27 11.21 11.13
N ALA A 213 -10.77 10.04 10.70
CA ALA A 213 -10.66 9.65 9.29
C ALA A 213 -12.04 9.44 8.63
N LEU A 214 -12.72 10.53 8.37
CA LEU A 214 -14.08 10.59 7.85
C LEU A 214 -14.22 10.09 6.41
N ASN A 215 -13.08 9.93 5.74
CA ASN A 215 -13.02 9.29 4.42
C ASN A 215 -13.16 7.77 4.48
N GLN A 216 -13.12 7.19 5.70
CA GLN A 216 -13.24 5.76 5.92
C GLN A 216 -14.57 5.45 6.62
N PRO A 217 -15.59 4.95 5.92
CA PRO A 217 -16.92 4.71 6.48
C PRO A 217 -16.92 3.77 7.68
N LEU A 218 -15.95 2.86 7.76
CA LEU A 218 -15.81 1.86 8.82
C LEU A 218 -14.86 2.29 9.96
N SER A 219 -14.40 3.55 10.02
CA SER A 219 -13.56 4.00 11.14
C SER A 219 -14.20 3.82 12.51
N PRO A 220 -15.53 4.02 12.72
CA PRO A 220 -16.17 3.72 14.00
C PRO A 220 -16.10 2.23 14.36
N PHE A 221 -16.19 1.35 13.37
CA PHE A 221 -16.00 -0.07 13.57
C PHE A 221 -14.55 -0.38 13.94
N ALA A 222 -13.57 0.18 13.22
CA ALA A 222 -12.17 -0.04 13.54
C ALA A 222 -11.88 0.37 15.00
N LEU A 223 -12.34 1.56 15.43
CA LEU A 223 -12.17 2.03 16.81
C LEU A 223 -12.77 1.04 17.83
N ALA A 224 -13.98 0.53 17.59
CA ALA A 224 -14.61 -0.46 18.46
C ALA A 224 -13.88 -1.82 18.45
N ALA A 225 -13.30 -2.21 17.31
CA ALA A 225 -12.54 -3.45 17.19
C ALA A 225 -11.20 -3.41 17.91
N LEU A 226 -10.60 -2.22 18.10
CA LEU A 226 -9.37 -2.08 18.90
C LEU A 226 -9.58 -2.51 20.36
N ASP A 227 -10.80 -2.42 20.88
CA ASP A 227 -11.11 -2.82 22.25
C ASP A 227 -11.08 -4.34 22.49
N LEU A 228 -11.05 -5.11 21.40
CA LEU A 228 -11.01 -6.57 21.45
C LEU A 228 -9.58 -7.14 21.43
N LEU A 229 -8.58 -6.28 21.21
CA LEU A 229 -7.19 -6.71 21.14
C LEU A 229 -6.59 -6.86 22.53
N ASP A 230 -5.77 -7.89 22.69
CA ASP A 230 -4.99 -8.10 23.91
C ASP A 230 -3.76 -7.17 23.92
N CYS A 231 -3.74 -6.24 24.87
CA CYS A 231 -2.66 -5.26 25.01
C CYS A 231 -1.32 -5.89 25.43
N ASP A 232 -1.34 -7.06 26.02
CA ASP A 232 -0.15 -7.77 26.50
C ASP A 232 0.44 -8.70 25.41
N SER A 233 -0.24 -8.82 24.26
CA SER A 233 0.23 -9.63 23.14
C SER A 233 1.50 -9.03 22.51
N PRO A 234 2.51 -9.85 22.21
CA PRO A 234 3.72 -9.41 21.51
C PRO A 234 3.42 -8.85 20.10
N ASP A 235 2.31 -9.25 19.50
CA ASP A 235 1.87 -8.77 18.18
C ASP A 235 0.88 -7.60 18.27
N TYR A 236 0.59 -7.06 19.47
CA TYR A 236 -0.41 -6.01 19.67
C TYR A 236 -0.26 -4.82 18.71
N ALA A 237 0.97 -4.32 18.51
CA ALA A 237 1.23 -3.22 17.59
C ALA A 237 0.86 -3.55 16.14
N LEU A 238 1.14 -4.77 15.69
CA LEU A 238 0.79 -5.26 14.36
C LEU A 238 -0.70 -5.54 14.21
N ASP A 239 -1.34 -5.95 15.29
CA ASP A 239 -2.78 -6.19 15.30
C ASP A 239 -3.56 -4.87 15.22
N LEU A 240 -3.08 -3.81 15.87
CA LEU A 240 -3.59 -2.44 15.66
C LEU A 240 -3.50 -2.03 14.19
N VAL A 241 -2.36 -2.29 13.54
CA VAL A 241 -2.17 -2.03 12.10
C VAL A 241 -3.18 -2.83 11.28
N SER A 242 -3.36 -4.13 11.57
CA SER A 242 -4.27 -5.01 10.82
C SER A 242 -5.73 -4.60 10.91
N ILE A 243 -6.20 -4.17 12.09
CA ILE A 243 -7.55 -3.64 12.26
C ILE A 243 -7.75 -2.39 11.40
N VAL A 244 -6.80 -1.44 11.44
CA VAL A 244 -6.90 -0.22 10.63
C VAL A 244 -6.81 -0.53 9.14
N GLU A 245 -5.88 -1.40 8.71
CA GLU A 245 -5.79 -1.82 7.31
C GLU A 245 -7.10 -2.43 6.80
N SER A 246 -7.83 -3.17 7.65
CA SER A 246 -9.08 -3.85 7.25
C SER A 246 -10.18 -2.89 6.79
N VAL A 247 -10.15 -1.64 7.19
CA VAL A 247 -11.14 -0.62 6.84
C VAL A 247 -10.69 0.32 5.73
N LEU A 248 -9.44 0.22 5.27
CA LEU A 248 -8.92 1.01 4.15
C LEU A 248 -9.38 0.46 2.80
N GLU A 249 -9.35 1.32 1.78
CA GLU A 249 -9.61 0.94 0.38
C GLU A 249 -8.60 -0.12 -0.09
N ASP A 250 -9.08 -1.11 -0.84
CA ASP A 250 -8.26 -2.22 -1.32
C ASP A 250 -7.30 -1.78 -2.43
N PRO A 251 -5.98 -1.89 -2.24
CA PRO A 251 -5.00 -1.70 -3.29
C PRO A 251 -4.93 -2.95 -4.18
N ARG A 252 -5.95 -3.18 -5.00
CA ARG A 252 -6.18 -4.43 -5.75
C ARG A 252 -4.95 -4.99 -6.43
N GLN A 253 -4.09 -4.14 -7.02
CA GLN A 253 -2.88 -4.57 -7.72
C GLN A 253 -1.88 -5.19 -6.74
N VAL A 254 -1.77 -4.65 -5.53
CA VAL A 254 -0.91 -5.18 -4.46
C VAL A 254 -1.46 -6.51 -3.96
N LEU A 255 -2.76 -6.57 -3.66
CA LEU A 255 -3.41 -7.78 -3.14
C LEU A 255 -3.31 -8.94 -4.13
N ILE A 256 -3.51 -8.68 -5.43
CA ILE A 256 -3.35 -9.71 -6.48
C ILE A 256 -1.89 -10.17 -6.55
N ALA A 257 -0.92 -9.27 -6.39
CA ALA A 257 0.50 -9.63 -6.41
C ALA A 257 0.89 -10.46 -5.18
N GLN A 258 0.39 -10.12 -3.98
CA GLN A 258 0.55 -10.92 -2.77
C GLN A 258 -0.09 -12.31 -2.91
N GLN A 259 -1.35 -12.38 -3.38
CA GLN A 259 -2.03 -13.65 -3.65
C GLN A 259 -1.23 -14.54 -4.60
N LYS A 260 -0.66 -13.95 -5.66
CA LYS A 260 0.17 -14.68 -6.61
C LYS A 260 1.43 -15.24 -5.92
N ALA A 261 2.10 -14.45 -5.11
CA ALA A 261 3.29 -14.89 -4.38
C ALA A 261 2.99 -16.04 -3.42
N GLU A 262 1.88 -15.97 -2.66
CA GLU A 262 1.40 -17.05 -1.80
C GLU A 262 1.08 -18.32 -2.61
N ARG A 263 0.36 -18.18 -3.71
CA ARG A 263 0.06 -19.31 -4.61
C ARG A 263 1.33 -19.95 -5.17
N ASP A 264 2.31 -19.15 -5.57
CA ASP A 264 3.58 -19.65 -6.13
C ASP A 264 4.37 -20.40 -5.04
N GLN A 265 4.37 -19.92 -3.80
CA GLN A 265 5.02 -20.57 -2.66
C GLN A 265 4.35 -21.91 -2.33
N VAL A 266 3.03 -21.92 -2.15
CA VAL A 266 2.27 -23.15 -1.86
C VAL A 266 2.35 -24.14 -3.03
N TYR A 267 2.36 -23.66 -4.29
CA TYR A 267 2.55 -24.52 -5.44
C TYR A 267 3.88 -25.27 -5.41
N GLN A 268 4.97 -24.60 -5.02
CA GLN A 268 6.28 -25.25 -4.89
C GLN A 268 6.27 -26.28 -3.76
N GLN A 269 5.65 -25.95 -2.63
CA GLN A 269 5.50 -26.88 -1.51
C GLN A 269 4.69 -28.13 -1.89
N LEU A 270 3.49 -27.97 -2.45
CA LEU A 270 2.63 -29.08 -2.88
C LEU A 270 3.27 -29.93 -3.98
N ARG A 271 4.13 -29.32 -4.82
CA ARG A 271 4.91 -30.04 -5.83
C ARG A 271 5.99 -30.91 -5.17
N TRP A 272 6.63 -30.39 -4.15
CA TRP A 272 7.63 -31.12 -3.38
C TRP A 272 6.99 -32.29 -2.61
N GLU A 273 5.83 -32.08 -1.99
CA GLU A 273 5.01 -33.09 -1.30
C GLU A 273 4.39 -34.13 -2.27
N LYS A 274 4.59 -33.99 -3.57
CA LYS A 274 4.06 -34.87 -4.65
C LYS A 274 2.54 -34.99 -4.66
N VAL A 275 1.81 -33.97 -4.20
CA VAL A 275 0.34 -33.93 -4.25
C VAL A 275 -0.16 -34.03 -5.70
N GLU A 276 -1.24 -34.76 -5.94
CA GLU A 276 -1.83 -34.92 -7.29
C GLU A 276 -2.27 -33.57 -7.90
N TYR A 277 -2.17 -33.46 -9.23
CA TYR A 277 -2.45 -32.22 -9.97
C TYR A 277 -3.83 -31.62 -9.65
N ASN A 278 -4.88 -32.44 -9.61
CA ASN A 278 -6.25 -31.97 -9.37
C ASN A 278 -6.41 -31.43 -7.94
N GLN A 279 -5.90 -32.13 -6.95
CA GLN A 279 -5.90 -31.69 -5.54
C GLN A 279 -5.09 -30.40 -5.36
N ARG A 280 -3.94 -30.29 -6.04
CA ARG A 280 -3.17 -29.02 -6.05
C ARG A 280 -3.98 -27.84 -6.57
N GLN A 281 -4.75 -28.03 -7.65
CA GLN A 281 -5.56 -26.95 -8.20
C GLN A 281 -6.67 -26.53 -7.22
N GLU A 282 -7.33 -27.46 -6.58
CA GLU A 282 -8.35 -27.17 -5.56
C GLU A 282 -7.77 -26.34 -4.40
N ILE A 283 -6.62 -26.75 -3.85
CA ILE A 283 -5.93 -26.01 -2.78
C ILE A 283 -5.52 -24.62 -3.25
N LEU A 284 -4.95 -24.50 -4.46
CA LEU A 284 -4.49 -23.23 -5.01
C LEU A 284 -5.64 -22.24 -5.29
N ASP A 285 -6.83 -22.74 -5.60
CA ASP A 285 -8.01 -21.89 -5.85
C ASP A 285 -8.61 -21.32 -4.56
N GLU A 286 -8.31 -21.91 -3.41
CA GLU A 286 -8.71 -21.38 -2.10
C GLU A 286 -7.74 -20.33 -1.54
N ILE A 287 -6.52 -20.22 -2.10
CA ILE A 287 -5.52 -19.25 -1.63
C ILE A 287 -5.93 -17.84 -1.95
N SER A 288 -6.00 -17.02 -0.92
CA SER A 288 -6.21 -15.58 -0.97
C SER A 288 -4.89 -14.84 -0.64
N TRP A 289 -4.93 -13.51 -0.62
CA TRP A 289 -3.87 -12.71 -0.02
C TRP A 289 -3.86 -12.87 1.50
N PRO A 290 -2.75 -12.52 2.20
CA PRO A 290 -2.67 -12.61 3.66
C PRO A 290 -3.76 -11.79 4.34
N GLN A 291 -4.53 -12.42 5.21
CA GLN A 291 -5.68 -11.83 5.91
C GLN A 291 -5.54 -12.00 7.44
N PRO A 292 -4.61 -11.28 8.08
CA PRO A 292 -4.46 -11.37 9.53
C PRO A 292 -5.75 -10.97 10.24
N LEU A 293 -6.04 -11.64 11.35
CA LEU A 293 -7.21 -11.41 12.20
C LEU A 293 -8.57 -11.55 11.47
N ALA A 294 -8.64 -12.23 10.31
CA ALA A 294 -9.86 -12.31 9.50
C ALA A 294 -11.09 -12.80 10.29
N GLN A 295 -10.93 -13.82 11.12
CA GLN A 295 -12.01 -14.39 11.93
C GLN A 295 -12.46 -13.42 13.03
N LEU A 296 -11.52 -12.78 13.73
CA LEU A 296 -11.81 -11.78 14.75
C LEU A 296 -12.54 -10.58 14.14
N ILE A 297 -12.02 -10.06 13.01
CA ILE A 297 -12.60 -8.91 12.30
C ILE A 297 -14.02 -9.23 11.82
N ALA A 298 -14.25 -10.42 11.25
CA ALA A 298 -15.57 -10.84 10.80
C ALA A 298 -16.57 -10.97 11.95
N GLY A 299 -16.17 -11.61 13.06
CA GLY A 299 -16.99 -11.75 14.27
C GLY A 299 -17.31 -10.42 14.92
N ALA A 300 -16.30 -9.56 15.07
CA ALA A 300 -16.46 -8.20 15.61
C ALA A 300 -17.40 -7.36 14.73
N PHE A 301 -17.24 -7.43 13.41
CA PHE A 301 -18.08 -6.69 12.48
C PHE A 301 -19.53 -7.17 12.51
N HIS A 302 -19.75 -8.49 12.59
CA HIS A 302 -21.10 -9.03 12.73
C HIS A 302 -21.81 -8.49 13.97
N THR A 303 -21.12 -8.46 15.12
CA THR A 303 -21.66 -7.92 16.38
C THR A 303 -21.90 -6.41 16.28
N PHE A 304 -20.95 -5.66 15.72
CA PHE A 304 -21.05 -4.22 15.53
C PHE A 304 -22.22 -3.86 14.61
N ALA A 305 -22.42 -4.60 13.53
CA ALA A 305 -23.50 -4.36 12.56
C ALA A 305 -24.90 -4.56 13.16
N GLN A 306 -25.06 -5.45 14.14
CA GLN A 306 -26.35 -5.63 14.84
C GLN A 306 -26.78 -4.36 15.57
N SER A 307 -25.83 -3.66 16.19
CA SER A 307 -26.09 -2.39 16.89
C SER A 307 -26.01 -1.18 15.96
N ASN A 308 -25.42 -1.32 14.78
CA ASN A 308 -25.18 -0.24 13.82
C ASN A 308 -25.67 -0.59 12.41
N PRO A 309 -27.00 -0.64 12.17
CA PRO A 309 -27.55 -1.08 10.87
C PRO A 309 -27.08 -0.28 9.65
N TRP A 310 -26.55 0.91 9.85
CA TRP A 310 -26.02 1.76 8.80
C TRP A 310 -24.78 1.18 8.09
N VAL A 311 -24.07 0.22 8.71
CA VAL A 311 -22.90 -0.42 8.10
C VAL A 311 -23.25 -1.58 7.15
N TYR A 312 -24.51 -1.98 7.02
CA TYR A 312 -24.93 -3.10 6.15
C TYR A 312 -24.59 -2.96 4.66
N GLY A 313 -24.10 -1.84 4.21
CA GLY A 313 -23.60 -1.68 2.83
C GLY A 313 -22.09 -1.79 2.70
N PHE A 314 -21.37 -2.05 3.79
CA PHE A 314 -19.92 -2.11 3.87
C PHE A 314 -19.48 -3.48 4.39
N ALA A 315 -18.25 -3.84 4.13
CA ALA A 315 -17.59 -4.99 4.72
C ALA A 315 -16.12 -4.65 4.95
N PRO A 316 -15.57 -4.99 6.12
CA PRO A 316 -14.14 -4.89 6.32
C PRO A 316 -13.43 -5.89 5.39
N SER A 317 -12.27 -5.49 4.89
CA SER A 317 -11.45 -6.31 4.01
C SER A 317 -10.09 -6.54 4.69
N PRO A 318 -9.90 -7.62 5.44
CA PRO A 318 -8.61 -7.94 6.04
C PRO A 318 -7.52 -8.04 4.98
N LYS A 319 -6.39 -7.38 5.22
CA LYS A 319 -5.23 -7.36 4.32
C LYS A 319 -3.96 -7.04 5.09
N SER A 320 -2.83 -7.33 4.51
CA SER A 320 -1.52 -7.15 5.12
C SER A 320 -0.56 -6.51 4.12
N VAL A 321 -0.57 -5.20 4.03
CA VAL A 321 0.39 -4.43 3.21
C VAL A 321 1.40 -3.74 4.11
N VAL A 322 0.95 -2.88 5.04
CA VAL A 322 1.81 -2.23 6.02
C VAL A 322 2.38 -3.27 6.98
N ARG A 323 1.53 -4.16 7.49
CA ARG A 323 1.97 -5.27 8.35
C ARG A 323 3.07 -6.09 7.68
N TYR A 324 2.90 -6.48 6.42
CA TYR A 324 3.89 -7.25 5.65
C TYR A 324 5.22 -6.52 5.50
N LEU A 325 5.18 -5.21 5.22
CA LEU A 325 6.37 -4.36 5.15
C LEU A 325 7.13 -4.36 6.48
N VAL A 326 6.41 -4.20 7.59
CA VAL A 326 6.99 -4.17 8.94
C VAL A 326 7.55 -5.53 9.34
N GLU A 327 6.78 -6.61 9.17
CA GLU A 327 7.19 -7.96 9.55
C GLU A 327 8.43 -8.45 8.82
N ASN A 328 8.63 -8.01 7.56
CA ASN A 328 9.77 -8.39 6.74
C ASN A 328 10.85 -7.30 6.69
N ALA A 329 10.72 -6.22 7.45
CA ALA A 329 11.62 -5.06 7.46
C ALA A 329 11.97 -4.54 6.05
N LEU A 330 10.98 -4.50 5.14
CA LEU A 330 11.20 -4.13 3.74
C LEU A 330 11.17 -2.62 3.56
N THR A 331 12.10 -2.09 2.79
CA THR A 331 11.99 -0.75 2.24
C THR A 331 10.92 -0.70 1.15
N PHE A 332 10.48 0.52 0.79
CA PHE A 332 9.52 0.71 -0.31
C PHE A 332 9.99 0.04 -1.62
N THR A 333 11.24 0.25 -1.99
CA THR A 333 11.81 -0.30 -3.23
C THR A 333 11.90 -1.83 -3.19
N GLN A 334 12.28 -2.40 -2.05
CA GLN A 334 12.32 -3.85 -1.87
C GLN A 334 10.93 -4.46 -1.99
N PHE A 335 9.90 -3.83 -1.41
CA PHE A 335 8.51 -4.26 -1.54
C PHE A 335 8.04 -4.22 -2.99
N ILE A 336 8.32 -3.12 -3.71
CA ILE A 336 8.02 -2.98 -5.14
C ILE A 336 8.70 -4.08 -5.97
N SER A 337 9.98 -4.35 -5.70
CA SER A 337 10.75 -5.37 -6.41
C SER A 337 10.24 -6.79 -6.11
N ARG A 338 9.95 -7.09 -4.84
CA ARG A 338 9.49 -8.42 -4.40
C ARG A 338 8.18 -8.84 -5.07
N PHE A 339 7.26 -7.89 -5.29
CA PHE A 339 5.94 -8.14 -5.86
C PHE A 339 5.80 -7.70 -7.32
N ASP A 340 6.90 -7.32 -8.01
CA ASP A 340 6.91 -6.81 -9.39
C ASP A 340 5.90 -5.66 -9.62
N LEU A 341 5.85 -4.71 -8.68
CA LEU A 341 4.91 -3.59 -8.65
C LEU A 341 5.45 -2.30 -9.29
N SER A 342 6.51 -2.36 -10.10
CA SER A 342 7.15 -1.18 -10.72
C SER A 342 6.19 -0.28 -11.50
N ARG A 343 5.12 -0.86 -12.09
CA ARG A 343 4.08 -0.10 -12.78
C ARG A 343 3.02 0.50 -11.85
N SER A 344 3.00 0.07 -10.60
CA SER A 344 1.98 0.41 -9.59
C SER A 344 2.54 1.13 -8.37
N GLU A 345 3.79 1.63 -8.43
CA GLU A 345 4.47 2.35 -7.33
C GLU A 345 3.60 3.46 -6.73
N GLY A 346 2.94 4.25 -7.59
CA GLY A 346 2.07 5.33 -7.13
C GLY A 346 0.82 4.83 -6.38
N VAL A 347 0.34 3.61 -6.65
CA VAL A 347 -0.78 3.00 -5.90
C VAL A 347 -0.29 2.55 -4.54
N VAL A 348 0.89 1.93 -4.47
CA VAL A 348 1.52 1.52 -3.20
C VAL A 348 1.78 2.73 -2.32
N LEU A 349 2.43 3.78 -2.86
CA LEU A 349 2.71 4.99 -2.10
C LEU A 349 1.43 5.65 -1.57
N ARG A 350 0.41 5.78 -2.40
CA ARG A 350 -0.88 6.33 -1.98
C ARG A 350 -1.48 5.51 -0.84
N TYR A 351 -1.49 4.18 -0.97
CA TYR A 351 -2.00 3.31 0.07
C TYR A 351 -1.23 3.47 1.39
N LEU A 352 0.11 3.49 1.35
CA LEU A 352 0.94 3.70 2.54
C LEU A 352 0.70 5.07 3.19
N THR A 353 0.49 6.11 2.36
CA THR A 353 0.13 7.45 2.84
C THR A 353 -1.23 7.46 3.53
N ASP A 354 -2.24 6.81 2.93
CA ASP A 354 -3.58 6.70 3.50
C ASP A 354 -3.56 5.85 4.78
N ALA A 355 -2.77 4.78 4.83
CA ALA A 355 -2.55 3.96 6.02
C ALA A 355 -1.87 4.76 7.15
N TYR A 356 -0.80 5.51 6.85
CA TYR A 356 -0.13 6.37 7.83
C TYR A 356 -1.11 7.36 8.49
N ARG A 357 -1.93 8.04 7.67
CA ARG A 357 -2.94 8.97 8.16
C ARG A 357 -3.99 8.27 9.03
N ALA A 358 -4.52 7.14 8.54
CA ALA A 358 -5.55 6.40 9.25
C ALA A 358 -5.06 5.83 10.59
N LEU A 359 -3.84 5.29 10.63
CA LEU A 359 -3.21 4.82 11.87
C LEU A 359 -3.09 5.95 12.90
N GLY A 360 -2.61 7.13 12.47
CA GLY A 360 -2.49 8.29 13.34
C GLY A 360 -3.83 8.86 13.82
N GLN A 361 -4.91 8.69 13.04
CA GLN A 361 -6.23 9.25 13.34
C GLN A 361 -7.17 8.29 14.08
N ILE A 362 -7.14 6.98 13.74
CA ILE A 362 -8.06 5.99 14.30
C ILE A 362 -7.57 5.46 15.64
N VAL A 363 -6.25 5.23 15.79
CA VAL A 363 -5.70 4.68 17.03
C VAL A 363 -5.53 5.78 18.06
N PRO A 364 -6.29 5.75 19.18
CA PRO A 364 -6.21 6.78 20.22
C PRO A 364 -4.85 6.77 20.95
N PRO A 365 -4.34 7.91 21.44
CA PRO A 365 -3.02 7.98 22.09
C PRO A 365 -2.85 7.00 23.26
N HIS A 366 -3.91 6.77 24.05
CA HIS A 366 -3.86 5.86 25.21
C HIS A 366 -3.79 4.38 24.87
N ARG A 367 -4.02 4.01 23.60
CA ARG A 367 -3.91 2.65 23.07
C ARG A 367 -2.60 2.38 22.34
N ARG A 368 -1.81 3.41 22.10
CA ARG A 368 -0.56 3.31 21.36
C ARG A 368 0.52 2.76 22.27
N SER A 369 1.07 1.59 21.89
CA SER A 369 2.28 1.08 22.50
C SER A 369 3.52 1.79 21.94
N GLU A 370 4.66 1.66 22.59
CA GLU A 370 5.94 2.16 22.10
C GLU A 370 6.27 1.56 20.70
N ASP A 371 6.05 0.28 20.53
CA ASP A 371 6.25 -0.41 19.26
C ASP A 371 5.34 0.13 18.16
N PHE A 372 4.09 0.48 18.47
CA PHE A 372 3.18 1.09 17.51
C PHE A 372 3.66 2.49 17.07
N GLU A 373 4.14 3.32 18.00
CA GLU A 373 4.71 4.65 17.67
C GLU A 373 5.96 4.51 16.78
N LEU A 374 6.82 3.51 17.03
CA LEU A 374 7.95 3.19 16.16
C LEU A 374 7.51 2.81 14.75
N ILE A 375 6.46 1.98 14.61
CA ILE A 375 5.89 1.62 13.31
C ILE A 375 5.37 2.88 12.60
N LEU A 376 4.63 3.73 13.30
CA LEU A 376 4.03 4.93 12.74
C LEU A 376 5.12 5.92 12.27
N GLU A 377 6.14 6.14 13.09
CA GLU A 377 7.27 7.01 12.75
C GLU A 377 8.05 6.48 11.53
N TRP A 378 8.34 5.18 11.52
CA TRP A 378 9.02 4.53 10.39
C TRP A 378 8.21 4.62 9.10
N LEU A 379 6.89 4.36 9.16
CA LEU A 379 6.02 4.47 8.00
C LEU A 379 5.99 5.91 7.47
N GLY A 380 5.92 6.89 8.37
CA GLY A 380 5.99 8.31 8.01
C GLY A 380 7.30 8.69 7.33
N LYS A 381 8.44 8.20 7.85
CA LYS A 381 9.77 8.39 7.23
C LYS A 381 9.84 7.71 5.86
N THR A 382 9.32 6.50 5.74
CA THR A 382 9.28 5.74 4.47
C THR A 382 8.49 6.50 3.40
N VAL A 383 7.29 6.98 3.72
CA VAL A 383 6.45 7.73 2.77
C VAL A 383 7.13 9.04 2.36
N ARG A 384 7.66 9.82 3.32
CA ARG A 384 8.37 11.09 3.03
C ARG A 384 9.64 10.86 2.21
N GLY A 385 10.39 9.80 2.48
CA GLY A 385 11.61 9.47 1.75
C GLY A 385 11.35 9.12 0.28
N VAL A 386 10.17 8.57 -0.04
CA VAL A 386 9.78 8.27 -1.43
C VAL A 386 9.22 9.51 -2.12
N ASP A 387 8.26 10.19 -1.50
CA ASP A 387 7.64 11.42 -2.04
C ASP A 387 6.88 12.16 -0.93
N SER A 388 7.40 13.29 -0.49
CA SER A 388 6.81 14.10 0.58
C SER A 388 5.55 14.87 0.13
N SER A 389 5.36 15.08 -1.17
CA SER A 389 4.34 16.00 -1.71
C SER A 389 2.92 15.68 -1.23
N LEU A 390 2.58 14.40 -1.09
CA LEU A 390 1.25 13.97 -0.62
C LEU A 390 1.02 14.25 0.87
N LEU A 391 2.07 14.17 1.69
CA LEU A 391 1.98 14.47 3.12
C LEU A 391 2.04 15.98 3.37
N ASP A 392 2.91 16.71 2.67
CA ASP A 392 3.06 18.15 2.78
C ASP A 392 1.76 18.87 2.39
N GLU A 393 1.10 18.42 1.31
CA GLU A 393 -0.22 18.92 0.92
C GLU A 393 -1.26 18.69 2.02
N TRP A 394 -1.29 17.51 2.62
CA TRP A 394 -2.21 17.19 3.70
C TRP A 394 -1.92 18.01 4.96
N GLU A 395 -0.67 18.12 5.40
CA GLU A 395 -0.26 18.91 6.56
C GLU A 395 -0.58 20.39 6.40
N SER A 396 -0.41 20.93 5.19
CA SER A 396 -0.80 22.29 4.87
C SER A 396 -2.32 22.52 4.95
N LEU A 397 -3.10 21.56 4.49
CA LEU A 397 -4.57 21.59 4.59
C LEU A 397 -5.04 21.44 6.04
N ALA A 398 -4.45 20.54 6.82
CA ALA A 398 -4.79 20.30 8.21
C ALA A 398 -4.43 21.51 9.10
N SER A 399 -3.31 22.18 8.83
CA SER A 399 -2.88 23.39 9.56
C SER A 399 -3.64 24.66 9.18
N GLY A 400 -4.52 24.61 8.18
CA GLY A 400 -5.28 25.77 7.68
C GLY A 400 -4.43 26.84 7.00
N LYS A 401 -3.15 26.55 6.75
CA LYS A 401 -2.30 27.41 5.93
C LYS A 401 -2.65 27.19 4.47
N ARG A 402 -3.33 28.17 3.86
CA ARG A 402 -3.41 28.22 2.40
C ARG A 402 -1.99 28.30 1.88
N THR A 403 -1.60 27.37 1.03
CA THR A 403 -0.44 27.54 0.16
C THR A 403 -0.72 28.76 -0.70
N SER A 404 -0.24 29.93 -0.25
CA SER A 404 -0.11 31.09 -1.11
C SER A 404 0.87 30.69 -2.20
N ASP A 405 0.53 31.00 -3.44
CA ASP A 405 1.41 30.97 -4.61
C ASP A 405 2.71 31.73 -4.33
N THR A 406 3.61 31.14 -3.61
CA THR A 406 4.98 31.61 -3.50
C THR A 406 5.76 30.84 -4.54
N PRO A 407 6.32 31.51 -5.57
CA PRO A 407 7.31 30.88 -6.41
C PRO A 407 8.41 30.38 -5.48
N MET A 408 8.75 29.10 -5.53
CA MET A 408 9.94 28.58 -4.88
C MET A 408 11.17 29.18 -5.62
N ASP A 409 11.57 30.38 -5.21
CA ASP A 409 12.93 30.87 -5.34
C ASP A 409 13.72 30.35 -4.13
N SER A 410 14.02 29.08 -4.14
CA SER A 410 15.10 28.52 -3.35
C SER A 410 15.95 27.70 -4.31
N ASP A 411 17.18 28.20 -4.53
CA ASP A 411 18.28 27.50 -5.18
C ASP A 411 18.77 26.26 -4.37
N GLU A 412 17.89 25.61 -3.64
CA GLU A 412 18.14 24.27 -3.12
C GLU A 412 17.85 23.28 -4.25
N GLU A 413 18.93 22.81 -4.86
CA GLU A 413 18.90 21.67 -5.76
C GLU A 413 18.09 20.57 -5.07
N PRO A 414 17.02 20.04 -5.71
CA PRO A 414 16.35 18.86 -5.16
C PRO A 414 17.38 17.76 -5.09
N ALA A 415 17.65 17.25 -3.90
CA ALA A 415 18.55 16.13 -3.69
C ALA A 415 18.05 14.94 -4.49
N PHE A 416 18.52 14.83 -5.73
CA PHE A 416 18.35 13.67 -6.57
C PHE A 416 19.10 12.51 -5.95
N GLY A 417 18.40 11.52 -5.43
CA GLY A 417 18.99 10.24 -5.06
C GLY A 417 18.84 9.80 -3.63
N VAL A 418 17.91 10.30 -2.83
CA VAL A 418 17.74 9.84 -1.44
C VAL A 418 16.31 9.35 -1.22
N GLY A 419 15.92 8.31 -1.98
CA GLY A 419 14.64 7.60 -1.76
C GLY A 419 14.79 6.27 -1.03
N ASP A 420 16.01 5.72 -0.92
CA ASP A 420 16.22 4.32 -0.53
C ASP A 420 17.12 4.08 0.68
N ASN A 421 17.54 5.10 1.41
CA ASN A 421 18.47 4.95 2.52
C ASN A 421 17.86 5.30 3.88
N ILE A 422 16.64 4.84 4.16
CA ILE A 422 16.23 4.74 5.56
C ILE A 422 16.90 3.47 6.08
N PRO A 423 17.86 3.57 7.03
CA PRO A 423 18.54 2.39 7.55
C PRO A 423 17.50 1.46 8.22
N LEU A 424 17.68 0.16 8.04
CA LEU A 424 16.79 -0.84 8.68
C LEU A 424 16.79 -0.71 10.20
N SER A 425 17.90 -0.26 10.78
CA SER A 425 18.04 0.05 12.20
C SER A 425 17.16 1.23 12.68
N ALA A 426 16.64 2.05 11.78
CA ALA A 426 15.72 3.14 12.14
C ALA A 426 14.37 2.65 12.67
N ASN A 427 14.04 1.37 12.45
CA ASN A 427 12.89 0.70 13.07
C ASN A 427 13.35 -0.57 13.81
N PRO A 428 13.75 -0.45 15.09
CA PRO A 428 14.21 -1.60 15.87
C PRO A 428 13.15 -2.70 16.00
N PHE A 429 11.87 -2.35 16.06
CA PHE A 429 10.78 -3.32 16.13
C PHE A 429 10.72 -4.18 14.85
N ALA A 430 10.75 -3.54 13.67
CA ALA A 430 10.75 -4.25 12.40
C ALA A 430 12.01 -5.13 12.26
N LEU A 431 13.16 -4.62 12.70
CA LEU A 431 14.42 -5.36 12.66
C LEU A 431 14.40 -6.60 13.56
N ARG A 432 13.88 -6.50 14.80
CA ARG A 432 13.68 -7.65 15.69
C ARG A 432 12.74 -8.70 15.08
N LYS A 433 11.63 -8.25 14.48
CA LYS A 433 10.66 -9.16 13.85
C LYS A 433 11.26 -9.85 12.63
N ALA A 434 11.98 -9.12 11.79
CA ALA A 434 12.68 -9.68 10.62
C ALA A 434 13.75 -10.69 11.04
N LEU A 435 14.51 -10.40 12.09
CA LEU A 435 15.51 -11.30 12.62
C LEU A 435 14.91 -12.62 13.14
N ARG A 436 13.78 -12.55 13.87
CA ARG A 436 13.04 -13.74 14.32
C ARG A 436 12.46 -14.54 13.16
N ASN A 437 11.90 -13.87 12.16
CA ASN A 437 11.36 -14.57 10.99
C ASN A 437 12.49 -15.28 10.21
N GLU A 438 13.64 -14.65 10.08
CA GLU A 438 14.77 -15.22 9.39
C GLU A 438 15.37 -16.42 10.14
N SER A 439 15.48 -16.35 11.48
CA SER A 439 15.90 -17.51 12.29
C SER A 439 14.89 -18.65 12.20
N TRP A 440 13.59 -18.34 12.25
CA TRP A 440 12.55 -19.37 12.15
C TRP A 440 12.56 -20.11 10.81
N GLN A 441 12.81 -19.40 9.70
CA GLN A 441 12.99 -20.05 8.39
C GLN A 441 14.15 -21.06 8.38
N ARG A 442 15.16 -20.87 9.23
CA ARG A 442 16.26 -21.86 9.40
C ARG A 442 15.81 -23.05 10.20
N VAL A 443 15.00 -22.83 11.26
CA VAL A 443 14.38 -23.93 12.02
C VAL A 443 13.49 -24.78 11.10
N GLU A 444 12.63 -24.13 10.29
CA GLU A 444 11.82 -24.85 9.30
C GLU A 444 12.67 -25.62 8.28
N ALA A 445 13.79 -25.05 7.83
CA ALA A 445 14.68 -25.72 6.90
C ALA A 445 15.37 -26.94 7.52
N VAL A 446 15.70 -26.89 8.83
CA VAL A 446 16.21 -28.04 9.58
C VAL A 446 15.13 -29.11 9.70
N ALA A 447 13.89 -28.73 10.06
CA ALA A 447 12.76 -29.64 10.20
C ALA A 447 12.45 -30.41 8.90
N PHE A 448 12.61 -29.78 7.75
CA PHE A 448 12.35 -30.40 6.44
C PHE A 448 13.61 -31.04 5.79
N ASP A 449 14.74 -31.08 6.48
CA ASP A 449 16.02 -31.57 5.95
C ASP A 449 16.39 -30.93 4.58
N ASP A 450 16.11 -29.61 4.44
CA ASP A 450 16.22 -28.89 3.16
C ASP A 450 17.44 -27.99 3.11
N VAL A 451 18.55 -28.51 2.60
CA VAL A 451 19.80 -27.76 2.37
C VAL A 451 19.59 -26.53 1.47
N ASN A 452 18.69 -26.60 0.47
CA ASN A 452 18.51 -25.49 -0.45
C ASN A 452 17.82 -24.29 0.25
N ARG A 453 16.88 -24.56 1.18
CA ARG A 453 16.27 -23.52 2.00
C ARG A 453 17.28 -22.87 2.95
N LEU A 454 18.18 -23.65 3.54
CA LEU A 454 19.28 -23.10 4.35
C LEU A 454 20.21 -22.20 3.52
N GLN A 455 20.52 -22.61 2.28
CA GLN A 455 21.35 -21.81 1.36
C GLN A 455 20.69 -20.52 0.88
N ALA A 456 19.38 -20.49 0.74
CA ALA A 456 18.65 -19.34 0.20
C ALA A 456 18.83 -18.05 1.04
N GLY A 457 19.22 -18.16 2.30
CA GLY A 457 19.35 -17.05 3.23
C GLY A 457 20.76 -16.50 3.43
N ALA A 458 21.72 -16.81 2.56
CA ALA A 458 23.06 -16.21 2.55
C ALA A 458 23.71 -16.04 3.93
N LEU A 459 23.70 -17.09 4.77
CA LEU A 459 24.36 -17.07 6.07
C LEU A 459 25.87 -16.90 5.92
N LEU A 460 26.46 -16.13 6.83
CA LEU A 460 27.90 -15.95 6.94
C LEU A 460 28.43 -16.70 8.17
N ARG A 461 29.67 -17.14 8.09
CA ARG A 461 30.42 -17.64 9.25
C ARG A 461 30.96 -16.47 10.07
N ALA A 462 31.34 -16.74 11.30
CA ALA A 462 31.93 -15.74 12.19
C ALA A 462 33.20 -15.04 11.63
N ASP A 463 33.91 -15.68 10.71
CA ASP A 463 35.06 -15.10 9.99
C ASP A 463 34.67 -14.26 8.77
N GLY A 464 33.39 -14.21 8.44
CA GLY A 464 32.85 -13.48 7.28
C GLY A 464 32.81 -14.29 5.97
N SER A 465 33.24 -15.53 5.99
CA SER A 465 33.13 -16.44 4.83
C SER A 465 31.69 -16.97 4.69
N SER A 466 31.29 -17.31 3.46
CA SER A 466 29.97 -17.90 3.20
C SER A 466 29.92 -19.38 3.58
N TRP A 467 28.77 -19.84 4.06
CA TRP A 467 28.51 -21.25 4.31
C TRP A 467 28.49 -22.05 3.00
N SER A 468 29.19 -23.19 2.97
CA SER A 468 29.17 -24.13 1.85
C SER A 468 27.99 -25.13 2.00
N THR A 469 27.66 -25.83 0.92
CA THR A 469 26.67 -26.94 0.94
C THR A 469 27.08 -28.05 1.93
N ALA A 470 28.37 -28.27 2.12
CA ALA A 470 28.89 -29.26 3.07
C ALA A 470 28.60 -28.84 4.52
N ASP A 471 28.79 -27.57 4.83
CA ASP A 471 28.56 -27.02 6.17
C ASP A 471 27.09 -27.10 6.57
N TYR A 472 26.17 -26.82 5.63
CA TYR A 472 24.73 -26.98 5.89
C TYR A 472 24.33 -28.43 6.09
N LYS A 473 24.97 -29.38 5.40
CA LYS A 473 24.74 -30.80 5.63
C LYS A 473 25.23 -31.23 7.00
N GLU A 474 26.42 -30.77 7.42
CA GLU A 474 26.97 -31.06 8.74
C GLU A 474 26.04 -30.55 9.85
N LEU A 475 25.43 -29.38 9.69
CA LEU A 475 24.45 -28.84 10.63
C LEU A 475 23.19 -29.72 10.71
N LEU A 476 22.68 -30.19 9.56
CA LEU A 476 21.51 -31.08 9.52
C LEU A 476 21.84 -32.45 10.13
N ASP A 477 22.99 -33.01 9.77
CA ASP A 477 23.46 -34.29 10.31
C ASP A 477 23.63 -34.20 11.83
N ASP A 478 24.20 -33.08 12.38
CA ASP A 478 24.34 -32.85 13.82
C ASP A 478 23.00 -32.87 14.57
N TYR A 479 21.96 -32.28 13.98
CA TYR A 479 20.62 -32.30 14.58
C TYR A 479 20.02 -33.70 14.54
N TRP A 480 19.93 -34.32 13.35
CA TRP A 480 19.22 -35.56 13.12
C TRP A 480 19.96 -36.83 13.65
N GLU A 481 21.27 -36.71 13.98
CA GLU A 481 21.99 -37.73 14.73
C GLU A 481 21.64 -37.76 16.22
N ARG A 482 21.15 -36.64 16.76
CA ARG A 482 20.85 -36.51 18.21
C ARG A 482 19.37 -36.56 18.53
N TYR A 483 18.52 -36.07 17.63
CA TYR A 483 17.10 -35.94 17.86
C TYR A 483 16.30 -36.58 16.73
N ASP A 484 15.17 -37.22 17.12
CA ASP A 484 14.31 -37.96 16.18
C ASP A 484 13.14 -37.09 15.64
N ASP A 485 12.83 -35.95 16.27
CA ASP A 485 11.69 -35.10 15.93
C ASP A 485 12.04 -33.62 16.03
N LEU A 486 11.28 -32.76 15.34
CA LEU A 486 11.35 -31.29 15.44
C LEU A 486 9.94 -30.72 15.33
N VAL A 487 9.48 -30.06 16.39
CA VAL A 487 8.13 -29.54 16.51
C VAL A 487 8.05 -28.10 15.95
N LEU A 488 7.09 -27.85 15.06
CA LEU A 488 6.87 -26.56 14.40
C LEU A 488 5.49 -26.00 14.79
N ASP A 489 5.22 -25.89 16.07
CA ASP A 489 3.94 -25.35 16.54
C ASP A 489 4.02 -23.84 16.87
N GLN A 490 2.93 -23.30 17.41
CA GLN A 490 2.84 -21.88 17.75
C GLN A 490 3.71 -21.54 18.99
N GLU A 491 3.91 -22.49 19.91
CA GLU A 491 4.75 -22.31 21.08
C GLU A 491 6.23 -22.26 20.68
N ALA A 492 6.67 -23.18 19.83
CA ALA A 492 8.03 -23.19 19.28
C ALA A 492 8.38 -21.89 18.51
N ARG A 493 7.40 -21.26 17.88
CA ARG A 493 7.58 -19.98 17.18
C ARG A 493 7.48 -18.77 18.11
N SER A 494 7.21 -18.92 19.38
CA SER A 494 6.99 -17.80 20.28
C SER A 494 8.27 -16.98 20.52
N ALA A 495 8.09 -15.72 20.92
CA ALA A 495 9.20 -14.81 21.20
C ALA A 495 10.03 -15.23 22.42
N SER A 496 9.49 -16.10 23.30
CA SER A 496 10.18 -16.67 24.45
C SER A 496 11.34 -17.58 24.05
N HIS A 497 11.24 -18.26 22.90
CA HIS A 497 12.25 -19.19 22.37
C HIS A 497 13.17 -18.53 21.32
N ALA A 498 13.03 -17.22 21.09
CA ALA A 498 13.85 -16.42 20.18
C ALA A 498 14.36 -15.15 20.89
N VAL A 499 15.34 -15.33 21.77
CA VAL A 499 15.87 -14.25 22.64
C VAL A 499 16.84 -13.38 21.88
N ILE A 500 16.50 -12.09 21.74
CA ILE A 500 17.34 -11.06 21.10
C ILE A 500 18.01 -10.20 22.18
N ASN A 501 19.34 -10.04 22.07
CA ASN A 501 20.08 -9.09 22.88
C ASN A 501 20.73 -8.04 21.97
N GLU A 502 20.90 -6.83 22.47
CA GLU A 502 21.42 -5.68 21.74
C GLU A 502 22.67 -5.09 22.40
N GLY A 503 23.55 -4.51 21.62
CA GLY A 503 24.71 -3.75 22.11
C GLY A 503 25.64 -4.54 23.04
N GLU A 504 25.82 -4.11 24.29
CA GLU A 504 26.73 -4.76 25.25
C GLU A 504 26.26 -6.16 25.65
N GLN A 505 24.97 -6.37 25.82
CA GLN A 505 24.41 -7.69 26.15
C GLN A 505 24.65 -8.70 25.02
N ALA A 506 24.50 -8.26 23.76
CA ALA A 506 24.80 -9.10 22.60
C ALA A 506 26.27 -9.48 22.57
N ARG A 507 27.19 -8.54 22.85
CA ARG A 507 28.64 -8.81 22.89
C ARG A 507 28.99 -9.79 24.01
N GLU A 508 28.37 -9.68 25.17
CA GLU A 508 28.59 -10.61 26.27
C GLU A 508 28.23 -12.04 25.87
N VAL A 509 27.07 -12.23 25.25
CA VAL A 509 26.65 -13.55 24.74
C VAL A 509 27.59 -14.05 23.65
N LEU A 510 27.89 -13.23 22.66
CA LEU A 510 28.74 -13.61 21.53
C LEU A 510 30.19 -13.88 21.94
N SER A 511 30.72 -13.21 22.97
CA SER A 511 32.11 -13.40 23.46
C SER A 511 32.36 -14.79 24.04
N ARG A 512 31.33 -15.56 24.34
CA ARG A 512 31.48 -16.97 24.81
C ARG A 512 31.80 -17.92 23.67
N TYR A 513 31.47 -17.52 22.42
CA TYR A 513 31.55 -18.37 21.22
C TYR A 513 32.48 -17.81 20.14
N LEU A 514 32.94 -16.57 20.29
CA LEU A 514 33.80 -15.90 19.33
C LEU A 514 35.14 -15.53 19.95
N ASP A 515 36.20 -15.56 19.16
CA ASP A 515 37.52 -15.06 19.55
C ASP A 515 37.48 -13.55 19.83
N ALA A 516 38.26 -13.09 20.79
CA ALA A 516 38.31 -11.67 21.18
C ALA A 516 38.66 -10.72 20.01
N ASP A 517 39.29 -11.25 18.97
CA ASP A 517 39.68 -10.50 17.76
C ASP A 517 38.62 -10.48 16.68
N SER A 518 37.47 -11.12 16.89
CA SER A 518 36.37 -11.15 15.92
C SER A 518 35.88 -9.74 15.60
N HIS A 519 35.66 -9.46 14.30
CA HIS A 519 35.11 -8.19 13.82
C HIS A 519 33.73 -7.90 14.37
N LEU A 520 32.91 -8.93 14.67
CA LEU A 520 31.59 -8.81 15.28
C LEU A 520 31.65 -8.26 16.70
N LEU A 521 32.69 -8.59 17.48
CA LEU A 521 32.86 -8.05 18.83
C LEU A 521 33.44 -6.62 18.84
N ARG A 522 34.16 -6.24 17.77
CA ARG A 522 34.74 -4.90 17.62
C ARG A 522 33.77 -3.89 17.02
N GLY A 523 32.69 -4.35 16.37
CA GLY A 523 31.64 -3.51 15.78
C GLY A 523 30.89 -2.71 16.84
N SER A 524 30.50 -1.47 16.51
CA SER A 524 29.78 -0.59 17.45
C SER A 524 28.33 -1.00 17.70
N ASN A 525 27.69 -1.68 16.75
CA ASN A 525 26.27 -2.04 16.82
C ASN A 525 26.05 -3.46 16.31
N VAL A 526 26.10 -4.43 17.23
CA VAL A 526 25.85 -5.85 16.95
C VAL A 526 24.68 -6.31 17.80
N TRP A 527 23.80 -7.14 17.22
CA TRP A 527 22.74 -7.83 17.94
C TRP A 527 23.02 -9.34 17.93
N SER A 528 22.57 -10.05 18.96
CA SER A 528 22.56 -11.51 18.98
C SER A 528 21.14 -12.04 19.07
N LEU A 529 20.87 -13.16 18.42
CA LEU A 529 19.65 -13.93 18.56
C LEU A 529 20.01 -15.36 18.94
N MET A 530 19.48 -15.82 20.07
CA MET A 530 19.48 -17.23 20.45
C MET A 530 18.12 -17.80 20.10
N GLN A 531 18.07 -18.70 19.14
CA GLN A 531 16.88 -19.44 18.73
C GLN A 531 16.91 -20.84 19.34
N GLU A 532 15.99 -21.14 20.20
CA GLU A 532 15.76 -22.49 20.74
C GLU A 532 14.92 -23.30 19.76
N VAL A 533 15.19 -24.61 19.67
CA VAL A 533 14.50 -25.53 18.79
C VAL A 533 13.82 -26.61 19.63
N ASP A 534 12.54 -26.85 19.37
CA ASP A 534 11.76 -27.86 20.07
C ASP A 534 12.00 -29.24 19.46
N ASP A 535 12.69 -30.09 20.19
CA ASP A 535 12.99 -31.46 19.84
C ASP A 535 11.90 -32.48 20.29
N GLY A 536 10.74 -31.98 20.74
CA GLY A 536 9.65 -32.77 21.27
C GLY A 536 9.87 -33.32 22.69
N SER A 537 11.06 -33.11 23.29
CA SER A 537 11.36 -33.52 24.66
C SER A 537 10.86 -32.52 25.71
N GLY A 538 10.61 -31.27 25.31
CA GLY A 538 10.28 -30.13 26.18
C GLY A 538 11.48 -29.55 26.93
N LEU A 539 12.71 -29.96 26.61
CA LEU A 539 13.93 -29.49 27.25
C LEU A 539 14.60 -28.33 26.48
N TRP A 540 14.33 -28.17 25.17
CA TRP A 540 14.82 -27.08 24.32
C TRP A 540 16.36 -26.96 24.34
N GLU A 541 17.05 -28.08 24.29
CA GLU A 541 18.51 -28.13 24.49
C GLU A 541 19.27 -27.66 23.24
N TRP A 542 18.75 -27.97 22.04
CA TRP A 542 19.41 -27.57 20.80
C TRP A 542 19.07 -26.14 20.41
N ARG A 543 20.09 -25.36 20.12
CA ARG A 543 19.96 -23.92 19.87
C ARG A 543 20.80 -23.48 18.68
N MET A 544 20.39 -22.40 18.05
CA MET A 544 21.18 -21.68 17.05
C MET A 544 21.45 -20.26 17.54
N LEU A 545 22.74 -19.87 17.57
CA LEU A 545 23.16 -18.52 17.92
C LEU A 545 23.53 -17.75 16.67
N PHE A 546 22.77 -16.68 16.41
CA PHE A 546 23.03 -15.76 15.33
C PHE A 546 23.60 -14.44 15.83
N ALA A 547 24.45 -13.80 15.01
CA ALA A 547 24.84 -12.42 15.16
C ALA A 547 24.38 -11.61 13.95
N LEU A 548 23.86 -10.40 14.20
CA LEU A 548 23.46 -9.44 13.17
C LEU A 548 24.43 -8.25 13.22
N ASP A 549 25.11 -7.98 12.11
CA ASP A 549 25.86 -6.74 11.92
C ASP A 549 24.93 -5.65 11.41
N VAL A 550 24.48 -4.78 12.33
CA VAL A 550 23.51 -3.73 12.03
C VAL A 550 24.07 -2.71 11.05
N ALA A 551 25.36 -2.37 11.14
CA ALA A 551 25.97 -1.40 10.24
C ALA A 551 26.00 -1.91 8.80
N LYS A 552 26.41 -3.15 8.57
CA LYS A 552 26.39 -3.78 7.24
C LYS A 552 24.97 -4.01 6.74
N THR A 553 24.04 -4.31 7.63
CA THR A 553 22.61 -4.44 7.31
C THR A 553 22.05 -3.12 6.77
N ASP A 554 22.41 -1.99 7.40
CA ASP A 554 22.00 -0.66 6.95
C ASP A 554 22.63 -0.27 5.61
N GLU A 555 23.91 -0.62 5.41
CA GLU A 555 24.64 -0.35 4.15
C GLU A 555 24.08 -1.18 2.98
N SER A 556 23.80 -2.46 3.21
CA SER A 556 23.35 -3.39 2.16
C SER A 556 21.85 -3.33 1.91
N GLY A 557 21.07 -2.85 2.88
CA GLY A 557 19.60 -2.94 2.86
C GLY A 557 19.06 -4.37 3.00
N GLN A 558 19.89 -5.32 3.43
CA GLN A 558 19.56 -6.72 3.68
C GLN A 558 20.13 -7.18 5.02
N LEU A 559 19.49 -8.14 5.69
CA LEU A 559 19.97 -8.68 6.94
C LEU A 559 21.33 -9.37 6.74
N CYS A 560 22.39 -8.80 7.32
CA CYS A 560 23.72 -9.41 7.36
C CYS A 560 23.83 -10.33 8.58
N LEU A 561 23.40 -11.58 8.41
CA LEU A 561 23.26 -12.56 9.47
C LEU A 561 24.41 -13.55 9.46
N TYR A 562 25.01 -13.76 10.63
CA TYR A 562 26.10 -14.71 10.86
C TYR A 562 25.56 -15.83 11.77
N LEU A 563 25.71 -17.09 11.37
CA LEU A 563 25.51 -18.21 12.29
C LEU A 563 26.83 -18.45 13.03
N VAL A 564 26.83 -18.16 14.32
CA VAL A 564 28.00 -18.17 15.19
C VAL A 564 28.25 -19.54 15.78
N ALA A 565 27.18 -20.16 16.29
CA ALA A 565 27.23 -21.48 16.89
C ALA A 565 25.86 -22.17 16.78
N TYR A 566 25.85 -23.50 16.84
CA TYR A 566 24.64 -24.32 16.93
C TYR A 566 24.93 -25.58 17.78
N GLY A 567 23.86 -26.25 18.25
CA GLY A 567 23.96 -27.43 19.10
C GLY A 567 23.54 -27.14 20.53
N ASP A 568 24.03 -27.91 21.49
CA ASP A 568 23.75 -27.76 22.93
C ASP A 568 24.51 -26.54 23.48
N LEU A 569 23.95 -25.34 23.30
CA LEU A 569 24.57 -24.08 23.70
C LEU A 569 24.10 -23.64 25.10
N PHE A 570 25.04 -23.12 25.96
CA PHE A 570 24.76 -22.64 27.32
C PHE A 570 24.96 -21.14 27.48
#